data_00dc798c480c068e593a8e9b17286bc1
#
_entry.id   00dc798c480c068e593a8e9b17286bc1
#
_cell.length_a   1.000
_cell.length_b   1.000
_cell.length_c   1.000
_cell.angle_alpha   90.00
_cell.angle_beta   90.00
_cell.angle_gamma   90.00
#
_symmetry.space_group_name_H-M   'P 1'
#
loop_
_entity.id
_entity.type
_entity.pdbx_description
1 polymer ?
#
loop_
_entity_poly.entity_id
_entity_poly.type
_entity_poly.pdbx_seq_one_letter_code
_entity_poly.pdbx_strand_id
1 'polypeptide(L)'
;MAKLVLFSAVEGTITRNGTPVAGAKVTREFLWSMKRETGSDTTVTDAAGRFSLPEITRRSLMAMFPHEPVVRQTITIAAGGTSYKAWVYFKRNYDDNGELRRPIRLSCRLETEPVGRPASYDEVFGVCDLG
;
A
#
# COMPACT_ATOMS: atom_id res chain seq x y z
N MET A 1 -0.05 24.97 -6.39
CA MET A 1 -0.40 23.62 -6.88
C MET A 1 -0.91 22.78 -5.73
N ALA A 2 -1.96 22.03 -5.98
CA ALA A 2 -2.49 21.12 -4.97
C ALA A 2 -1.55 19.93 -4.75
N LYS A 3 -1.50 19.47 -3.52
CA LYS A 3 -0.79 18.25 -3.15
C LYS A 3 -1.59 17.05 -3.62
N LEU A 4 -0.94 16.16 -4.36
CA LEU A 4 -1.52 14.92 -4.84
C LEU A 4 -0.94 13.77 -4.03
N VAL A 5 -1.79 12.98 -3.39
CA VAL A 5 -1.34 11.80 -2.65
C VAL A 5 -1.43 10.60 -3.58
N LEU A 6 -0.28 10.08 -4.00
CA LEU A 6 -0.21 8.92 -4.88
C LEU A 6 -0.34 7.62 -4.09
N PHE A 7 0.15 7.61 -2.87
CA PHE A 7 0.05 6.46 -1.97
C PHE A 7 0.08 7.00 -0.55
N SER A 8 -0.97 6.78 0.19
CA SER A 8 -1.06 7.26 1.56
C SER A 8 -0.08 6.52 2.47
N ALA A 9 0.25 7.11 3.62
CA ALA A 9 1.09 6.46 4.61
C ALA A 9 0.48 5.13 5.04
N VAL A 10 1.33 4.14 5.30
CA VAL A 10 0.92 2.79 5.70
C VAL A 10 1.60 2.41 7.00
N GLU A 11 0.83 1.89 7.94
CA GLU A 11 1.34 1.21 9.12
C GLU A 11 0.82 -0.22 9.10
N GLY A 12 1.63 -1.17 9.57
CA GLY A 12 1.19 -2.54 9.58
C GLY A 12 1.97 -3.43 10.54
N THR A 13 1.40 -4.61 10.75
CA THR A 13 2.04 -5.69 11.50
C THR A 13 1.99 -6.96 10.67
N ILE A 14 3.04 -7.76 10.77
CA ILE A 14 3.14 -9.03 10.06
C ILE A 14 3.31 -10.14 11.08
N THR A 15 2.44 -11.15 10.97
CA THR A 15 2.50 -12.33 11.83
C THR A 15 2.44 -13.60 10.99
N ARG A 16 2.92 -14.69 11.57
CA ARG A 16 2.74 -16.04 11.04
C ARG A 16 2.26 -16.91 12.19
N ASN A 17 1.05 -17.48 12.05
CA ASN A 17 0.43 -18.29 13.09
C ASN A 17 0.47 -17.58 14.47
N GLY A 18 0.18 -16.27 14.48
CA GLY A 18 0.14 -15.47 15.70
C GLY A 18 1.48 -14.97 16.20
N THR A 19 2.60 -15.38 15.60
CA THR A 19 3.94 -14.94 16.01
C THR A 19 4.40 -13.77 15.14
N PRO A 20 4.89 -12.68 15.75
CA PRO A 20 5.44 -11.55 14.97
C PRO A 20 6.58 -12.01 14.07
N VAL A 21 6.63 -11.49 12.84
CA VAL A 21 7.70 -11.77 11.88
C VAL A 21 8.63 -10.58 11.84
N ALA A 22 9.81 -10.72 12.46
CA ALA A 22 10.87 -9.72 12.42
C ALA A 22 11.70 -9.87 11.15
N GLY A 23 12.25 -8.77 10.64
CA GLY A 23 13.16 -8.80 9.50
C GLY A 23 12.50 -9.09 8.16
N ALA A 24 11.19 -9.03 8.06
CA ALA A 24 10.49 -9.18 6.79
C ALA A 24 10.69 -7.90 5.95
N LYS A 25 11.04 -8.08 4.68
CA LYS A 25 11.21 -6.96 3.75
C LYS A 25 9.87 -6.60 3.15
N VAL A 26 9.46 -5.35 3.31
CA VAL A 26 8.21 -4.82 2.77
C VAL A 26 8.57 -3.86 1.65
N THR A 27 8.16 -4.18 0.42
CA THR A 27 8.42 -3.37 -0.77
C THR A 27 7.10 -2.79 -1.26
N ARG A 28 7.08 -1.47 -1.42
CA ARG A 28 5.94 -0.75 -1.98
C ARG A 28 6.31 -0.20 -3.34
N GLU A 29 5.40 -0.34 -4.31
CA GLU A 29 5.58 0.16 -5.66
C GLU A 29 4.33 0.91 -6.12
N PHE A 30 4.51 1.91 -6.98
CA PHE A 30 3.39 2.59 -7.61
C PHE A 30 3.65 2.86 -9.09
N LEU A 31 2.56 2.97 -9.85
CA LEU A 31 2.55 3.47 -11.22
C LEU A 31 1.47 4.54 -11.31
N TRP A 32 1.89 5.78 -11.53
CA TRP A 32 0.98 6.91 -11.74
C TRP A 32 0.73 7.07 -13.22
N SER A 33 -0.48 6.73 -13.67
CA SER A 33 -0.81 6.62 -15.09
C SER A 33 -0.68 7.93 -15.84
N MET A 34 -1.11 9.06 -15.27
CA MET A 34 -1.09 10.36 -15.93
C MET A 34 0.32 10.74 -16.39
N LYS A 35 1.31 10.50 -15.55
CA LYS A 35 2.71 10.85 -15.82
C LYS A 35 3.54 9.66 -16.29
N ARG A 36 2.97 8.46 -16.30
CA ARG A 36 3.71 7.21 -16.50
C ARG A 36 4.91 7.10 -15.56
N GLU A 37 4.75 7.64 -14.37
CA GLU A 37 5.79 7.63 -13.36
C GLU A 37 5.66 6.41 -12.48
N THR A 38 6.79 5.70 -12.27
CA THR A 38 6.88 4.59 -11.33
C THR A 38 7.81 4.95 -10.20
N GLY A 39 7.63 4.30 -9.05
CA GLY A 39 8.55 4.44 -7.94
C GLY A 39 8.39 3.29 -6.98
N SER A 40 9.38 3.14 -6.11
CA SER A 40 9.33 2.11 -5.07
C SER A 40 10.11 2.56 -3.84
N ASP A 41 9.72 2.02 -2.70
CA ASP A 41 10.47 2.14 -1.45
C ASP A 41 10.34 0.83 -0.66
N THR A 42 11.20 0.65 0.31
CA THR A 42 11.23 -0.56 1.13
C THR A 42 11.40 -0.21 2.59
N THR A 43 10.93 -1.11 3.44
CA THR A 43 11.21 -1.07 4.87
C THR A 43 11.33 -2.51 5.37
N VAL A 44 11.72 -2.67 6.62
CA VAL A 44 11.91 -3.98 7.24
C VAL A 44 11.16 -3.98 8.57
N THR A 45 10.48 -5.08 8.89
CA THR A 45 9.76 -5.18 10.16
C THR A 45 10.70 -5.22 11.34
N ASP A 46 10.26 -4.64 12.45
CA ASP A 46 10.97 -4.68 13.73
C ASP A 46 10.71 -6.01 14.48
N ALA A 47 11.21 -6.11 15.70
CA ALA A 47 11.05 -7.31 16.53
C ALA A 47 9.59 -7.64 16.85
N ALA A 48 8.71 -6.67 16.82
CA ALA A 48 7.27 -6.85 17.04
C ALA A 48 6.50 -7.10 15.72
N GLY A 49 7.20 -7.25 14.60
CA GLY A 49 6.59 -7.44 13.29
C GLY A 49 5.96 -6.17 12.71
N ARG A 50 6.31 -5.00 13.23
CA ARG A 50 5.74 -3.73 12.80
C ARG A 50 6.56 -3.10 11.68
N PHE A 51 5.85 -2.43 10.76
CA PHE A 51 6.48 -1.62 9.73
C PHE A 51 5.67 -0.35 9.49
N SER A 52 6.33 0.64 8.90
CA SER A 52 5.64 1.84 8.42
C SER A 52 6.28 2.32 7.11
N LEU A 53 5.45 2.94 6.28
CA LEU A 53 5.87 3.54 5.01
C LEU A 53 5.28 4.96 4.97
N PRO A 54 6.08 5.98 4.61
CA PRO A 54 5.57 7.35 4.54
C PRO A 54 4.64 7.54 3.34
N GLU A 55 3.88 8.63 3.35
CA GLU A 55 3.07 8.96 2.18
C GLU A 55 3.97 9.32 0.99
N ILE A 56 3.48 9.04 -0.21
CA ILE A 56 4.11 9.47 -1.46
C ILE A 56 3.24 10.54 -2.08
N THR A 57 3.81 11.74 -2.26
CA THR A 57 3.06 12.88 -2.78
C THR A 57 3.77 13.52 -3.96
N ARG A 58 2.98 14.23 -4.77
CA ARG A 58 3.47 15.02 -5.91
C ARG A 58 2.71 16.32 -5.99
N ARG A 59 3.31 17.28 -6.69
CA ARG A 59 2.64 18.51 -7.10
C ARG A 59 2.81 18.63 -8.59
N SER A 60 1.71 18.86 -9.32
CA SER A 60 1.77 18.91 -10.77
C SER A 60 0.70 19.85 -11.33
N LEU A 61 1.12 20.77 -12.19
CA LEU A 61 0.18 21.60 -12.94
C LEU A 61 -0.63 20.76 -13.93
N MET A 62 -0.04 19.71 -14.48
CA MET A 62 -0.74 18.82 -15.43
C MET A 62 -1.93 18.14 -14.79
N ALA A 63 -1.90 17.89 -13.48
CA ALA A 63 -3.01 17.28 -12.77
C ALA A 63 -4.22 18.20 -12.64
N MET A 64 -4.09 19.50 -12.94
CA MET A 64 -5.20 20.44 -12.95
C MET A 64 -6.06 20.33 -14.21
N PHE A 65 -5.55 19.69 -15.27
CA PHE A 65 -6.34 19.42 -16.46
C PHE A 65 -7.25 18.22 -16.22
N PRO A 66 -8.45 18.20 -16.84
CA PRO A 66 -9.36 17.06 -16.67
C PRO A 66 -8.69 15.74 -17.06
N HIS A 67 -8.69 14.78 -16.15
CA HIS A 67 -8.21 13.43 -16.40
C HIS A 67 -8.78 12.50 -15.34
N GLU A 68 -8.74 11.22 -15.60
CA GLU A 68 -9.12 10.21 -14.61
C GLU A 68 -7.90 9.84 -13.76
N PRO A 69 -7.94 10.10 -12.43
CA PRO A 69 -6.84 9.69 -11.56
C PRO A 69 -6.75 8.16 -11.51
N VAL A 70 -5.58 7.62 -11.77
CA VAL A 70 -5.31 6.20 -11.58
C VAL A 70 -3.88 6.03 -11.10
N VAL A 71 -3.72 5.48 -9.90
CA VAL A 71 -2.43 5.09 -9.36
C VAL A 71 -2.50 3.62 -8.98
N ARG A 72 -1.76 2.79 -9.71
CA ARG A 72 -1.61 1.39 -9.37
C ARG A 72 -0.68 1.29 -8.15
N GLN A 73 -1.11 0.54 -7.14
CA GLN A 73 -0.41 0.42 -5.87
C GLN A 73 -0.18 -1.05 -5.55
N THR A 74 1.06 -1.39 -5.16
CA THR A 74 1.37 -2.74 -4.70
C THR A 74 2.27 -2.70 -3.48
N ILE A 75 2.02 -3.61 -2.54
CA ILE A 75 2.92 -3.88 -1.41
C ILE A 75 3.16 -5.38 -1.40
N THR A 76 4.44 -5.76 -1.35
CA THR A 76 4.88 -7.15 -1.31
C THR A 76 5.71 -7.38 -0.05
N ILE A 77 5.47 -8.49 0.60
CA ILE A 77 6.22 -8.92 1.78
C ILE A 77 7.11 -10.10 1.39
N ALA A 78 8.40 -10.00 1.69
CA ALA A 78 9.34 -11.11 1.52
C ALA A 78 9.80 -11.58 2.89
N ALA A 79 9.54 -12.85 3.20
CA ALA A 79 9.88 -13.45 4.47
C ALA A 79 10.17 -14.94 4.27
N GLY A 80 11.29 -15.43 4.80
CA GLY A 80 11.66 -16.84 4.73
C GLY A 80 11.76 -17.38 3.32
N GLY A 81 12.22 -16.57 2.36
CA GLY A 81 12.38 -16.97 0.97
C GLY A 81 11.07 -17.00 0.17
N THR A 82 9.96 -16.56 0.74
CA THR A 82 8.66 -16.53 0.09
C THR A 82 8.18 -15.08 -0.03
N SER A 83 7.51 -14.76 -1.14
CA SER A 83 6.89 -13.47 -1.37
C SER A 83 5.38 -13.56 -1.22
N TYR A 84 4.79 -12.57 -0.57
CA TYR A 84 3.36 -12.50 -0.30
C TYR A 84 2.80 -11.18 -0.83
N LYS A 85 1.62 -11.22 -1.44
CA LYS A 85 0.92 -9.99 -1.84
C LYS A 85 0.20 -9.43 -0.62
N ALA A 86 0.63 -8.26 -0.17
CA ALA A 86 0.02 -7.57 0.96
C ALA A 86 -1.07 -6.62 0.52
N TRP A 87 -0.88 -5.97 -0.63
CA TRP A 87 -1.78 -4.93 -1.11
C TRP A 87 -1.64 -4.82 -2.62
N VAL A 88 -2.76 -4.94 -3.33
CA VAL A 88 -2.86 -4.65 -4.77
C VAL A 88 -4.11 -3.82 -4.95
N TYR A 89 -3.95 -2.57 -5.40
CA TYR A 89 -5.06 -1.64 -5.50
C TYR A 89 -4.84 -0.65 -6.64
N PHE A 90 -5.94 -0.12 -7.17
CA PHE A 90 -5.94 0.99 -8.13
C PHE A 90 -6.63 2.17 -7.46
N LYS A 91 -5.83 3.13 -7.00
CA LYS A 91 -6.37 4.34 -6.38
C LYS A 91 -6.93 5.27 -7.46
N ARG A 92 -8.16 5.72 -7.29
CA ARG A 92 -8.90 6.53 -8.27
C ARG A 92 -9.09 7.97 -7.86
N ASN A 93 -8.30 8.43 -6.90
CA ASN A 93 -8.32 9.82 -6.42
C ASN A 93 -6.91 10.18 -5.94
N TYR A 94 -6.69 11.48 -5.64
CA TYR A 94 -5.42 11.97 -5.10
C TYR A 94 -5.56 12.40 -3.64
N ASP A 95 -6.59 11.95 -2.96
CA ASP A 95 -6.88 12.36 -1.59
C ASP A 95 -6.00 11.64 -0.60
N ASP A 96 -5.63 12.34 0.46
CA ASP A 96 -4.98 11.72 1.60
C ASP A 96 -5.94 10.69 2.23
N ASN A 97 -5.44 9.50 2.46
CA ASN A 97 -6.23 8.36 2.93
C ASN A 97 -7.45 8.05 2.03
N GLY A 98 -7.36 8.44 0.75
CA GLY A 98 -8.44 8.22 -0.21
C GLY A 98 -8.61 6.77 -0.64
N GLU A 99 -7.68 5.88 -0.28
CA GLU A 99 -7.79 4.45 -0.57
C GLU A 99 -8.93 3.81 0.23
N LEU A 100 -9.00 4.10 1.52
CA LEU A 100 -9.96 3.48 2.43
C LEU A 100 -10.89 4.49 3.12
N ARG A 101 -10.65 5.78 2.93
CA ARG A 101 -11.29 6.89 3.65
C ARG A 101 -10.99 6.85 5.15
N ARG A 102 -9.85 6.27 5.49
CA ARG A 102 -9.26 6.21 6.82
C ARG A 102 -7.79 5.87 6.69
N PRO A 103 -6.96 6.09 7.72
CA PRO A 103 -5.56 5.70 7.66
C PRO A 103 -5.40 4.21 7.31
N ILE A 104 -4.39 3.90 6.51
CA ILE A 104 -4.11 2.52 6.11
C ILE A 104 -3.37 1.84 7.24
N ARG A 105 -4.03 0.91 7.91
CA ARG A 105 -3.46 0.06 8.95
C ARG A 105 -3.70 -1.39 8.58
N LEU A 106 -2.63 -2.13 8.40
CA LEU A 106 -2.69 -3.49 7.89
C LEU A 106 -2.31 -4.49 8.98
N SER A 107 -3.07 -5.58 9.05
CA SER A 107 -2.71 -6.74 9.87
C SER A 107 -2.51 -7.91 8.90
N CYS A 108 -1.25 -8.27 8.65
CA CYS A 108 -0.89 -9.22 7.62
C CYS A 108 -0.56 -10.57 8.25
N ARG A 109 -1.41 -11.55 7.99
CA ARG A 109 -1.21 -12.94 8.49
C ARG A 109 -0.74 -13.79 7.32
N LEU A 110 0.53 -14.19 7.36
CA LEU A 110 1.18 -14.86 6.22
C LEU A 110 0.64 -16.26 5.95
N GLU A 111 -0.04 -16.87 6.90
CA GLU A 111 -0.67 -18.17 6.72
C GLU A 111 -2.00 -18.10 5.94
N THR A 112 -2.54 -16.91 5.70
CA THR A 112 -3.84 -16.76 5.03
C THR A 112 -3.68 -16.62 3.52
N GLU A 113 -4.75 -16.96 2.79
CA GLU A 113 -4.80 -16.76 1.34
C GLU A 113 -5.13 -15.29 1.03
N PRO A 114 -4.57 -14.72 -0.03
CA PRO A 114 -4.95 -13.37 -0.45
C PRO A 114 -6.39 -13.34 -0.94
N VAL A 115 -7.13 -12.32 -0.52
CA VAL A 115 -8.53 -12.12 -0.93
C VAL A 115 -8.78 -10.63 -1.18
N GLY A 116 -9.85 -10.33 -1.91
CA GLY A 116 -10.32 -8.96 -2.10
C GLY A 116 -11.11 -8.48 -0.89
N ARG A 117 -10.86 -7.24 -0.46
CA ARG A 117 -11.56 -6.60 0.65
C ARG A 117 -12.06 -5.22 0.21
N PRO A 118 -13.25 -4.79 0.63
CA PRO A 118 -13.81 -3.52 0.19
C PRO A 118 -12.91 -2.32 0.53
N ALA A 119 -12.82 -1.39 -0.41
CA ALA A 119 -12.11 -0.13 -0.27
C ALA A 119 -13.04 1.02 -0.68
N SER A 120 -12.52 2.25 -0.76
CA SER A 120 -13.34 3.39 -1.16
C SER A 120 -13.84 3.28 -2.59
N TYR A 121 -13.08 2.61 -3.45
CA TYR A 121 -13.46 2.26 -4.82
C TYR A 121 -12.94 0.86 -5.10
N ASP A 122 -13.86 -0.07 -5.46
CA ASP A 122 -13.48 -1.44 -5.75
C ASP A 122 -12.86 -2.14 -4.52
N GLU A 123 -11.90 -3.02 -4.71
CA GLU A 123 -11.34 -3.86 -3.66
C GLU A 123 -9.82 -3.79 -3.61
N VAL A 124 -9.27 -3.93 -2.40
CA VAL A 124 -7.86 -4.20 -2.20
C VAL A 124 -7.67 -5.70 -2.12
N PHE A 125 -6.74 -6.23 -2.90
CA PHE A 125 -6.40 -7.66 -2.92
C PHE A 125 -5.12 -7.89 -2.11
N GLY A 126 -5.13 -8.88 -1.23
CA GLY A 126 -3.95 -9.25 -0.47
C GLY A 126 -4.24 -10.10 0.75
N VAL A 127 -3.17 -10.44 1.49
CA VAL A 127 -3.26 -11.27 2.70
C VAL A 127 -3.55 -10.45 3.96
N CYS A 128 -3.59 -9.12 3.84
CA CYS A 128 -3.71 -8.24 5.01
C CYS A 128 -5.16 -7.87 5.27
N ASP A 129 -5.58 -7.91 6.53
CA ASP A 129 -6.82 -7.30 6.96
C ASP A 129 -6.66 -5.78 6.99
N LEU A 130 -7.71 -5.06 6.62
CA LEU A 130 -7.75 -3.60 6.56
C LEU A 130 -8.35 -3.08 7.87
N GLY A 131 -7.47 -2.65 8.74
CA GLY A 131 -7.85 -2.24 10.08
C GLY A 131 -8.48 -0.87 10.20
#